data_8e6aa3b970095fea39bdd530ea712cce
#
_entry.id   8e6aa3b970095fea39bdd530ea712cce
#
_cell.length_a   1.000
_cell.length_b   1.000
_cell.length_c   1.000
_cell.angle_alpha   90.00
_cell.angle_beta   90.00
_cell.angle_gamma   90.00
#
_symmetry.space_group_name_H-M   'P 1'
#
loop_
_entity.id
_entity.type
_entity.pdbx_description
1 polymer ?
#
loop_
_entity_poly.entity_id
_entity_poly.type
_entity_poly.pdbx_seq_one_letter_code
_entity_poly.pdbx_strand_id
1 'polypeptide(L)'
;MSPRRAQAVLGTDGDPAAALREHLVDTAEALLAERQVNTITTRDIARAANVSDGVLYNYFADKSELLLTALVRRFTELVERLRTELPDPGSGTVDANLRLVAGALYDLHAAAFPIVGSLLAEPALLHRFMAAIHSTDEPLGGRQIRDTVVAYVVAEQKRGRLARADPGAAADLLIGATATLVFTGHLGEGRDPVERLPAVVDTLIRGLAPQRRKR
;
A
#
# COMPACT_ATOMS: atom_id res chain seq x y z
N MET A 1 -40.54 -18.26 -6.70
CA MET A 1 -39.21 -18.74 -6.28
C MET A 1 -38.60 -17.63 -5.43
N SER A 2 -38.45 -17.80 -4.11
CA SER A 2 -37.90 -16.82 -3.19
C SER A 2 -36.41 -16.60 -3.47
N PRO A 3 -35.90 -15.33 -3.43
CA PRO A 3 -34.49 -15.05 -3.60
C PRO A 3 -33.71 -15.65 -2.44
N ARG A 4 -32.67 -16.42 -2.75
CA ARG A 4 -31.70 -16.91 -1.75
C ARG A 4 -31.03 -15.69 -1.08
N ARG A 5 -31.46 -15.35 0.13
CA ARG A 5 -30.73 -14.45 1.03
C ARG A 5 -29.45 -15.16 1.45
N ALA A 6 -28.33 -14.43 1.46
CA ALA A 6 -27.06 -14.92 1.96
C ALA A 6 -27.22 -15.48 3.38
N GLN A 7 -27.05 -16.79 3.55
CA GLN A 7 -27.23 -17.50 4.83
C GLN A 7 -25.99 -17.42 5.75
N ALA A 8 -24.94 -16.69 5.34
CA ALA A 8 -23.62 -16.75 5.98
C ALA A 8 -23.28 -15.59 6.94
N VAL A 9 -24.17 -14.61 7.17
CA VAL A 9 -23.81 -13.40 7.96
C VAL A 9 -24.73 -13.20 9.18
N LEU A 10 -25.33 -14.25 9.70
CA LEU A 10 -26.18 -14.19 10.92
C LEU A 10 -25.36 -14.59 12.16
N GLY A 11 -24.42 -13.75 12.58
CA GLY A 11 -23.58 -14.08 13.74
C GLY A 11 -22.91 -12.90 14.45
N THR A 12 -23.28 -11.66 14.18
CA THR A 12 -22.75 -10.49 14.90
C THR A 12 -23.86 -9.52 15.28
N ASP A 13 -23.77 -8.94 16.46
CA ASP A 13 -24.64 -7.89 17.03
C ASP A 13 -24.57 -6.54 16.25
N GLY A 14 -24.39 -6.59 14.92
CA GLY A 14 -24.22 -5.44 14.03
C GLY A 14 -25.35 -5.30 13.00
N ASP A 15 -25.39 -4.15 12.33
CA ASP A 15 -26.31 -3.89 11.22
C ASP A 15 -26.09 -4.89 10.07
N PRO A 16 -27.09 -5.75 9.74
CA PRO A 16 -26.94 -6.73 8.67
C PRO A 16 -26.64 -6.12 7.30
N ALA A 17 -27.03 -4.87 7.06
CA ALA A 17 -26.75 -4.16 5.83
C ALA A 17 -25.28 -3.76 5.76
N ALA A 18 -24.70 -3.26 6.86
CA ALA A 18 -23.28 -2.96 6.96
C ALA A 18 -22.45 -4.24 6.79
N ALA A 19 -22.82 -5.33 7.45
CA ALA A 19 -22.12 -6.61 7.34
C ALA A 19 -22.12 -7.16 5.90
N LEU A 20 -23.23 -7.04 5.17
CA LEU A 20 -23.27 -7.49 3.77
C LEU A 20 -22.47 -6.56 2.85
N ARG A 21 -22.44 -5.24 3.13
CA ARG A 21 -21.60 -4.30 2.39
C ARG A 21 -20.13 -4.65 2.55
N GLU A 22 -19.67 -4.93 3.77
CA GLU A 22 -18.29 -5.36 4.05
C GLU A 22 -17.97 -6.68 3.34
N HIS A 23 -18.86 -7.67 3.40
CA HIS A 23 -18.66 -8.94 2.70
C HIS A 23 -18.51 -8.77 1.18
N LEU A 24 -19.21 -7.82 0.57
CA LEU A 24 -19.03 -7.49 -0.85
C LEU A 24 -17.65 -6.87 -1.12
N VAL A 25 -17.17 -5.99 -0.23
CA VAL A 25 -15.83 -5.40 -0.34
C VAL A 25 -14.74 -6.46 -0.17
N ASP A 26 -14.85 -7.34 0.84
CA ASP A 26 -13.92 -8.46 1.05
C ASP A 26 -13.84 -9.39 -0.18
N THR A 27 -15.00 -9.68 -0.76
CA THR A 27 -15.10 -10.48 -1.97
C THR A 27 -14.43 -9.81 -3.17
N ALA A 28 -14.62 -8.49 -3.30
CA ALA A 28 -13.97 -7.72 -4.37
C ALA A 28 -12.44 -7.68 -4.19
N GLU A 29 -11.94 -7.55 -2.96
CA GLU A 29 -10.50 -7.63 -2.66
C GLU A 29 -9.89 -8.99 -3.01
N ALA A 30 -10.58 -10.08 -2.65
CA ALA A 30 -10.13 -11.43 -2.99
C ALA A 30 -10.01 -11.61 -4.51
N LEU A 31 -11.00 -11.12 -5.27
CA LEU A 31 -10.96 -11.17 -6.74
C LEU A 31 -9.85 -10.28 -7.33
N LEU A 32 -9.61 -9.11 -6.76
CA LEU A 32 -8.54 -8.20 -7.18
C LEU A 32 -7.14 -8.75 -6.88
N ALA A 33 -7.00 -9.66 -5.91
CA ALA A 33 -5.74 -10.35 -5.65
C ALA A 33 -5.37 -11.37 -6.73
N GLU A 34 -6.37 -11.91 -7.44
CA GLU A 34 -6.20 -12.98 -8.43
C GLU A 34 -6.34 -12.51 -9.88
N ARG A 35 -7.02 -11.38 -10.11
CA ARG A 35 -7.44 -10.94 -11.44
C ARG A 35 -7.25 -9.44 -11.65
N GLN A 36 -7.02 -9.07 -12.91
CA GLN A 36 -6.98 -7.66 -13.30
C GLN A 36 -8.36 -7.00 -13.16
N VAL A 37 -8.39 -5.74 -12.75
CA VAL A 37 -9.61 -4.96 -12.45
C VAL A 37 -10.62 -4.95 -13.60
N ASN A 38 -10.14 -4.84 -14.85
CA ASN A 38 -10.96 -4.80 -16.05
C ASN A 38 -11.62 -6.15 -16.40
N THR A 39 -11.09 -7.26 -15.90
CA THR A 39 -11.62 -8.60 -16.15
C THR A 39 -12.69 -9.03 -15.15
N ILE A 40 -12.84 -8.30 -14.05
CA ILE A 40 -13.84 -8.60 -13.01
C ILE A 40 -15.19 -8.04 -13.43
N THR A 41 -16.20 -8.91 -13.49
CA THR A 41 -17.59 -8.54 -13.81
C THR A 41 -18.46 -8.50 -12.55
N THR A 42 -19.61 -7.81 -12.62
CA THR A 42 -20.62 -7.81 -11.55
C THR A 42 -21.05 -9.22 -11.19
N ARG A 43 -21.21 -10.12 -12.20
CA ARG A 43 -21.54 -11.52 -11.98
C ARG A 43 -20.47 -12.30 -11.25
N ASP A 44 -19.20 -12.01 -11.51
CA ASP A 44 -18.10 -12.65 -10.79
C ASP A 44 -18.17 -12.32 -9.30
N ILE A 45 -18.38 -11.04 -8.98
CA ILE A 45 -18.50 -10.58 -7.59
C ILE A 45 -19.73 -11.20 -6.93
N ALA A 46 -20.91 -11.12 -7.57
CA ALA A 46 -22.14 -11.68 -7.02
C ALA A 46 -22.05 -13.19 -6.78
N ARG A 47 -21.43 -13.94 -7.71
CA ARG A 47 -21.19 -15.37 -7.58
C ARG A 47 -20.23 -15.67 -6.43
N ALA A 48 -19.12 -14.96 -6.32
CA ALA A 48 -18.13 -15.16 -5.27
C ALA A 48 -18.70 -14.80 -3.89
N ALA A 49 -19.50 -13.74 -3.80
CA ALA A 49 -20.20 -13.33 -2.58
C ALA A 49 -21.44 -14.19 -2.25
N ASN A 50 -21.81 -15.13 -3.12
CA ASN A 50 -23.01 -15.94 -3.00
C ASN A 50 -24.32 -15.13 -2.85
N VAL A 51 -24.45 -14.06 -3.63
CA VAL A 51 -25.64 -13.20 -3.70
C VAL A 51 -26.20 -13.14 -5.12
N SER A 52 -27.38 -12.58 -5.31
CA SER A 52 -27.89 -12.27 -6.65
C SER A 52 -27.24 -10.99 -7.22
N ASP A 53 -27.14 -10.91 -8.55
CA ASP A 53 -26.53 -9.77 -9.26
C ASP A 53 -27.12 -8.41 -8.82
N GLY A 54 -28.42 -8.35 -8.52
CA GLY A 54 -29.10 -7.13 -8.10
C GLY A 54 -28.74 -6.64 -6.69
N VAL A 55 -28.22 -7.52 -5.83
CA VAL A 55 -27.89 -7.16 -4.44
C VAL A 55 -26.77 -6.12 -4.39
N LEU A 56 -25.80 -6.22 -5.28
CA LEU A 56 -24.67 -5.29 -5.34
C LEU A 56 -25.14 -3.84 -5.50
N TYR A 57 -26.15 -3.60 -6.34
CA TYR A 57 -26.68 -2.26 -6.62
C TYR A 57 -27.49 -1.63 -5.47
N ASN A 58 -27.78 -2.40 -4.42
CA ASN A 58 -28.36 -1.84 -3.18
C ASN A 58 -27.31 -1.13 -2.30
N TYR A 59 -26.02 -1.42 -2.52
CA TYR A 59 -24.91 -0.93 -1.68
C TYR A 59 -23.91 -0.06 -2.43
N PHE A 60 -23.83 -0.21 -3.75
CA PHE A 60 -22.88 0.50 -4.60
C PHE A 60 -23.59 0.95 -5.88
N ALA A 61 -23.34 2.17 -6.32
CA ALA A 61 -23.96 2.71 -7.53
C ALA A 61 -23.57 1.91 -8.79
N ASP A 62 -22.33 1.42 -8.82
CA ASP A 62 -21.82 0.58 -9.90
C ASP A 62 -20.69 -0.36 -9.42
N LYS A 63 -20.24 -1.24 -10.32
CA LYS A 63 -19.09 -2.13 -10.10
C LYS A 63 -17.82 -1.34 -9.76
N SER A 64 -17.63 -0.20 -10.42
CA SER A 64 -16.41 0.60 -10.26
C SER A 64 -16.31 1.23 -8.87
N GLU A 65 -17.45 1.60 -8.27
CA GLU A 65 -17.48 2.10 -6.90
C GLU A 65 -17.08 1.02 -5.90
N LEU A 66 -17.58 -0.21 -6.05
CA LEU A 66 -17.21 -1.32 -5.20
C LEU A 66 -15.70 -1.65 -5.34
N LEU A 67 -15.22 -1.78 -6.57
CA LEU A 67 -13.79 -2.05 -6.82
C LEU A 67 -12.90 -0.92 -6.30
N LEU A 68 -13.33 0.35 -6.44
CA LEU A 68 -12.63 1.51 -5.88
C LEU A 68 -12.56 1.41 -4.35
N THR A 69 -13.68 1.10 -3.69
CA THR A 69 -13.72 0.94 -2.23
C THR A 69 -12.73 -0.14 -1.76
N ALA A 70 -12.71 -1.28 -2.42
CA ALA A 70 -11.79 -2.38 -2.13
C ALA A 70 -10.32 -1.98 -2.34
N LEU A 71 -10.00 -1.30 -3.45
CA LEU A 71 -8.65 -0.84 -3.76
C LEU A 71 -8.15 0.21 -2.76
N VAL A 72 -9.00 1.16 -2.37
CA VAL A 72 -8.66 2.19 -1.38
C VAL A 72 -8.42 1.56 -0.02
N ARG A 73 -9.30 0.65 0.44
CA ARG A 73 -9.13 -0.06 1.71
C ARG A 73 -7.80 -0.82 1.74
N ARG A 74 -7.52 -1.63 0.73
CA ARG A 74 -6.27 -2.38 0.64
C ARG A 74 -5.04 -1.47 0.63
N PHE A 75 -5.08 -0.36 -0.09
CA PHE A 75 -3.97 0.59 -0.11
C PHE A 75 -3.78 1.25 1.25
N THR A 76 -4.87 1.61 1.93
CA THR A 76 -4.84 2.16 3.30
C THR A 76 -4.16 1.18 4.28
N GLU A 77 -4.53 -0.09 4.23
CA GLU A 77 -3.93 -1.15 5.06
C GLU A 77 -2.43 -1.28 4.82
N LEU A 78 -1.99 -1.21 3.56
CA LEU A 78 -0.56 -1.25 3.23
C LEU A 78 0.21 -0.05 3.81
N VAL A 79 -0.36 1.14 3.75
CA VAL A 79 0.27 2.36 4.32
C VAL A 79 0.30 2.31 5.84
N GLU A 80 -0.78 1.86 6.48
CA GLU A 80 -0.83 1.68 7.94
C GLU A 80 0.16 0.61 8.41
N ARG A 81 0.28 -0.48 7.68
CA ARG A 81 1.28 -1.51 7.95
C ARG A 81 2.69 -0.94 7.88
N LEU A 82 3.05 -0.18 6.84
CA LEU A 82 4.32 0.51 6.78
C LEU A 82 4.57 1.35 8.04
N ARG A 83 3.57 2.13 8.46
CA ARG A 83 3.67 3.01 9.63
C ARG A 83 3.94 2.24 10.93
N THR A 84 3.31 1.08 11.11
CA THR A 84 3.47 0.24 12.30
C THR A 84 4.76 -0.58 12.31
N GLU A 85 5.32 -0.89 11.16
CA GLU A 85 6.56 -1.67 11.01
C GLU A 85 7.83 -0.79 11.10
N LEU A 86 7.69 0.54 11.05
CA LEU A 86 8.85 1.42 11.19
C LEU A 86 9.43 1.36 12.62
N PRO A 87 10.76 1.28 12.74
CA PRO A 87 11.41 1.28 14.04
C PRO A 87 11.31 2.65 14.71
N ASP A 88 11.21 2.66 16.03
CA ASP A 88 11.24 3.90 16.80
C ASP A 88 12.57 4.64 16.61
N PRO A 89 12.54 5.95 16.26
CA PRO A 89 13.76 6.75 16.14
C PRO A 89 14.55 6.78 17.45
N GLY A 90 15.83 6.45 17.38
CA GLY A 90 16.71 6.37 18.53
C GLY A 90 16.86 4.94 19.07
N SER A 91 16.02 3.98 18.69
CA SER A 91 16.19 2.57 19.02
C SER A 91 17.32 1.92 18.19
N GLY A 92 17.83 0.80 18.62
CA GLY A 92 18.81 -0.02 17.89
C GLY A 92 19.94 0.77 17.20
N THR A 93 20.45 0.27 16.09
CA THR A 93 21.42 1.00 15.25
C THR A 93 20.70 1.63 14.04
N VAL A 94 21.20 2.77 13.58
CA VAL A 94 20.65 3.44 12.36
C VAL A 94 20.73 2.52 11.14
N ASP A 95 21.81 1.74 11.03
CA ASP A 95 21.99 0.76 9.95
C ASP A 95 20.87 -0.29 9.96
N ALA A 96 20.64 -0.95 11.10
CA ALA A 96 19.58 -1.94 11.24
C ALA A 96 18.19 -1.34 10.97
N ASN A 97 17.94 -0.14 11.51
CA ASN A 97 16.67 0.55 11.34
C ASN A 97 16.41 0.94 9.88
N LEU A 98 17.41 1.47 9.16
CA LEU A 98 17.24 1.81 7.74
C LEU A 98 17.02 0.57 6.87
N ARG A 99 17.58 -0.60 7.24
CA ARG A 99 17.27 -1.87 6.59
C ARG A 99 15.82 -2.29 6.81
N LEU A 100 15.29 -2.12 8.04
CA LEU A 100 13.87 -2.38 8.32
C LEU A 100 12.97 -1.43 7.53
N VAL A 101 13.28 -0.13 7.50
CA VAL A 101 12.54 0.86 6.69
C VAL A 101 12.56 0.48 5.21
N ALA A 102 13.71 0.10 4.67
CA ALA A 102 13.85 -0.31 3.27
C ALA A 102 13.09 -1.60 2.98
N GLY A 103 13.11 -2.57 3.89
CA GLY A 103 12.32 -3.81 3.78
C GLY A 103 10.83 -3.52 3.75
N ALA A 104 10.32 -2.74 4.71
CA ALA A 104 8.91 -2.35 4.78
C ALA A 104 8.45 -1.56 3.54
N LEU A 105 9.29 -0.67 3.01
CA LEU A 105 9.01 0.05 1.74
C LEU A 105 9.01 -0.90 0.54
N TYR A 106 9.93 -1.86 0.48
CA TYR A 106 9.95 -2.86 -0.57
C TYR A 106 8.66 -3.71 -0.56
N ASP A 107 8.25 -4.20 0.62
CA ASP A 107 7.04 -5.01 0.79
C ASP A 107 5.77 -4.21 0.42
N LEU A 108 5.71 -2.93 0.82
CA LEU A 108 4.64 -2.03 0.41
C LEU A 108 4.58 -1.88 -1.11
N HIS A 109 5.72 -1.59 -1.77
CA HIS A 109 5.76 -1.43 -3.22
C HIS A 109 5.43 -2.73 -3.94
N ALA A 110 5.91 -3.89 -3.47
CA ALA A 110 5.59 -5.19 -4.04
C ALA A 110 4.09 -5.50 -3.96
N ALA A 111 3.46 -5.20 -2.83
CA ALA A 111 2.02 -5.39 -2.64
C ALA A 111 1.16 -4.35 -3.40
N ALA A 112 1.65 -3.11 -3.55
CA ALA A 112 0.95 -2.06 -4.28
C ALA A 112 1.11 -2.16 -5.81
N PHE A 113 2.15 -2.82 -6.30
CA PHE A 113 2.47 -2.89 -7.74
C PHE A 113 1.32 -3.47 -8.59
N PRO A 114 0.66 -4.59 -8.21
CA PRO A 114 -0.48 -5.11 -8.96
C PRO A 114 -1.68 -4.14 -8.96
N ILE A 115 -1.90 -3.41 -7.87
CA ILE A 115 -2.96 -2.38 -7.76
C ILE A 115 -2.69 -1.27 -8.78
N VAL A 116 -1.48 -0.72 -8.79
CA VAL A 116 -1.07 0.35 -9.70
C VAL A 116 -1.15 -0.14 -11.16
N GLY A 117 -0.64 -1.34 -11.45
CA GLY A 117 -0.71 -1.94 -12.78
C GLY A 117 -2.15 -2.10 -13.29
N SER A 118 -3.06 -2.55 -12.44
CA SER A 118 -4.48 -2.67 -12.77
C SER A 118 -5.15 -1.31 -13.01
N LEU A 119 -4.81 -0.30 -12.23
CA LEU A 119 -5.35 1.05 -12.35
C LEU A 119 -4.84 1.78 -13.60
N LEU A 120 -3.59 1.52 -14.02
CA LEU A 120 -3.04 2.10 -15.26
C LEU A 120 -3.81 1.63 -16.51
N ALA A 121 -4.42 0.44 -16.48
CA ALA A 121 -5.27 -0.07 -17.55
C ALA A 121 -6.67 0.57 -17.58
N GLU A 122 -7.08 1.29 -16.51
CA GLU A 122 -8.41 1.88 -16.34
C GLU A 122 -8.30 3.36 -15.88
N PRO A 123 -8.02 4.31 -16.82
CA PRO A 123 -7.72 5.70 -16.45
C PRO A 123 -8.81 6.39 -15.62
N ALA A 124 -10.09 6.10 -15.88
CA ALA A 124 -11.20 6.68 -15.11
C ALA A 124 -11.19 6.19 -13.65
N LEU A 125 -10.90 4.91 -13.42
CA LEU A 125 -10.78 4.34 -12.09
C LEU A 125 -9.53 4.85 -11.37
N LEU A 126 -8.41 4.98 -12.08
CA LEU A 126 -7.19 5.60 -11.56
C LEU A 126 -7.45 7.01 -11.06
N HIS A 127 -8.13 7.84 -11.86
CA HIS A 127 -8.46 9.21 -11.44
C HIS A 127 -9.33 9.23 -10.17
N ARG A 128 -10.35 8.38 -10.09
CA ARG A 128 -11.20 8.25 -8.89
C ARG A 128 -10.41 7.75 -7.69
N PHE A 129 -9.51 6.77 -7.89
CA PHE A 129 -8.64 6.26 -6.84
C PHE A 129 -7.71 7.35 -6.30
N MET A 130 -7.04 8.09 -7.20
CA MET A 130 -6.17 9.20 -6.80
C MET A 130 -6.93 10.29 -6.04
N ALA A 131 -8.15 10.62 -6.48
CA ALA A 131 -9.00 11.57 -5.76
C ALA A 131 -9.37 11.04 -4.37
N ALA A 132 -9.74 9.77 -4.24
CA ALA A 132 -10.13 9.17 -2.97
C ALA A 132 -8.99 9.15 -1.95
N ILE A 133 -7.78 8.75 -2.35
CA ILE A 133 -6.62 8.71 -1.44
C ILE A 133 -6.07 10.11 -1.06
N HIS A 134 -6.46 11.18 -1.79
CA HIS A 134 -6.08 12.55 -1.47
C HIS A 134 -7.16 13.33 -0.72
N SER A 135 -8.41 12.84 -0.69
CA SER A 135 -9.56 13.53 -0.09
C SER A 135 -9.77 13.23 1.39
N THR A 136 -9.02 12.32 1.97
CA THR A 136 -9.09 11.99 3.40
C THR A 136 -8.37 13.04 4.24
N ASP A 137 -8.82 13.29 5.47
CA ASP A 137 -8.17 14.20 6.44
C ASP A 137 -6.73 13.77 6.74
N GLU A 138 -6.44 12.48 6.58
CA GLU A 138 -5.09 11.92 6.49
C GLU A 138 -4.84 11.43 5.05
N PRO A 139 -4.10 12.19 4.22
CA PRO A 139 -3.83 11.80 2.84
C PRO A 139 -3.03 10.50 2.79
N LEU A 140 -3.66 9.44 2.27
CA LEU A 140 -3.13 8.07 2.24
C LEU A 140 -2.16 7.80 1.08
N GLY A 141 -1.84 8.81 0.29
CA GLY A 141 -1.04 8.67 -0.93
C GLY A 141 0.47 8.62 -0.70
N GLY A 142 1.21 8.64 -1.80
CA GLY A 142 2.67 8.69 -1.82
C GLY A 142 3.27 9.82 -0.99
N ARG A 143 2.52 10.90 -0.74
CA ARG A 143 2.89 11.97 0.18
C ARG A 143 3.03 11.46 1.61
N GLN A 144 2.06 10.70 2.12
CA GLN A 144 2.11 10.18 3.50
C GLN A 144 3.26 9.19 3.68
N ILE A 145 3.49 8.30 2.70
CA ILE A 145 4.64 7.40 2.71
C ILE A 145 5.93 8.21 2.83
N ARG A 146 6.07 9.23 1.99
CA ARG A 146 7.22 10.13 2.00
C ARG A 146 7.37 10.85 3.33
N ASP A 147 6.30 11.45 3.84
CA ASP A 147 6.31 12.23 5.09
C ASP A 147 6.66 11.35 6.30
N THR A 148 6.21 10.10 6.30
CA THR A 148 6.54 9.10 7.32
C THR A 148 8.05 8.80 7.33
N VAL A 149 8.66 8.57 6.16
CA VAL A 149 10.10 8.31 6.05
C VAL A 149 10.90 9.58 6.38
N VAL A 150 10.45 10.76 5.92
CA VAL A 150 11.07 12.06 6.25
C VAL A 150 11.06 12.29 7.76
N ALA A 151 9.94 12.04 8.43
CA ALA A 151 9.83 12.20 9.88
C ALA A 151 10.84 11.31 10.62
N TYR A 152 11.02 10.06 10.18
CA TYR A 152 12.01 9.15 10.72
C TYR A 152 13.44 9.71 10.55
N VAL A 153 13.81 10.13 9.33
CA VAL A 153 15.14 10.68 9.03
C VAL A 153 15.41 11.95 9.86
N VAL A 154 14.44 12.87 9.94
CA VAL A 154 14.53 14.09 10.77
C VAL A 154 14.75 13.76 12.24
N ALA A 155 14.04 12.76 12.76
CA ALA A 155 14.17 12.36 14.15
C ALA A 155 15.57 11.78 14.45
N GLU A 156 16.15 11.00 13.56
CA GLU A 156 17.52 10.46 13.68
C GLU A 156 18.59 11.55 13.53
N GLN A 157 18.37 12.53 12.65
CA GLN A 157 19.24 13.70 12.51
C GLN A 157 19.24 14.58 13.76
N LYS A 158 18.06 14.81 14.37
CA LYS A 158 17.95 15.55 15.65
C LYS A 158 18.72 14.88 16.77
N ARG A 159 18.84 13.55 16.75
CA ARG A 159 19.62 12.76 17.70
C ARG A 159 21.12 12.70 17.38
N GLY A 160 21.54 13.30 16.24
CA GLY A 160 22.94 13.28 15.78
C GLY A 160 23.40 11.91 15.25
N ARG A 161 22.47 11.00 14.98
CA ARG A 161 22.76 9.64 14.50
C ARG A 161 22.86 9.57 12.97
N LEU A 162 22.26 10.54 12.25
CA LEU A 162 22.44 10.77 10.83
C LEU A 162 23.07 12.14 10.57
N ALA A 163 23.78 12.27 9.44
CA ALA A 163 24.31 13.55 8.97
C ALA A 163 23.16 14.52 8.64
N ARG A 164 23.45 15.83 8.69
CA ARG A 164 22.55 16.88 8.24
C ARG A 164 22.53 16.93 6.70
N ALA A 165 21.83 15.99 6.10
CA ALA A 165 21.47 15.98 4.69
C ALA A 165 20.01 16.41 4.53
N ASP A 166 19.56 16.68 3.31
CA ASP A 166 18.16 16.93 3.03
C ASP A 166 17.34 15.66 3.34
N PRO A 167 16.43 15.69 4.34
CA PRO A 167 15.68 14.51 4.73
C PRO A 167 14.67 14.08 3.66
N GLY A 168 14.17 15.05 2.85
CA GLY A 168 13.30 14.75 1.72
C GLY A 168 14.03 13.98 0.64
N ALA A 169 15.23 14.43 0.26
CA ALA A 169 16.06 13.71 -0.72
C ALA A 169 16.45 12.31 -0.23
N ALA A 170 16.74 12.15 1.06
CA ALA A 170 17.03 10.82 1.63
C ALA A 170 15.84 9.89 1.54
N ALA A 171 14.64 10.38 1.85
CA ALA A 171 13.39 9.62 1.70
C ALA A 171 13.12 9.26 0.24
N ASP A 172 13.24 10.23 -0.68
CA ASP A 172 13.01 10.03 -2.11
C ASP A 172 13.98 9.01 -2.71
N LEU A 173 15.24 9.00 -2.28
CA LEU A 173 16.24 8.00 -2.70
C LEU A 173 15.84 6.60 -2.23
N LEU A 174 15.39 6.44 -0.98
CA LEU A 174 15.03 5.15 -0.42
C LEU A 174 13.75 4.60 -1.05
N ILE A 175 12.72 5.44 -1.17
CA ILE A 175 11.45 5.12 -1.82
C ILE A 175 11.67 4.77 -3.29
N GLY A 176 12.41 5.61 -4.01
CA GLY A 176 12.70 5.38 -5.42
C GLY A 176 13.51 4.12 -5.69
N ALA A 177 14.51 3.84 -4.84
CA ALA A 177 15.31 2.62 -4.97
C ALA A 177 14.47 1.36 -4.75
N THR A 178 13.64 1.32 -3.70
CA THR A 178 12.78 0.15 -3.41
C THR A 178 11.71 -0.04 -4.49
N ALA A 179 11.08 1.03 -4.97
CA ALA A 179 10.14 0.97 -6.08
C ALA A 179 10.80 0.44 -7.38
N THR A 180 12.03 0.91 -7.69
CA THR A 180 12.80 0.44 -8.85
C THR A 180 13.14 -1.05 -8.74
N LEU A 181 13.52 -1.53 -7.56
CA LEU A 181 13.80 -2.94 -7.33
C LEU A 181 12.57 -3.81 -7.60
N VAL A 182 11.40 -3.40 -7.12
CA VAL A 182 10.13 -4.11 -7.38
C VAL A 182 9.80 -4.10 -8.86
N PHE A 183 9.88 -2.94 -9.52
CA PHE A 183 9.59 -2.80 -10.94
C PHE A 183 10.49 -3.70 -11.81
N THR A 184 11.82 -3.64 -11.60
CA THR A 184 12.77 -4.47 -12.36
C THR A 184 12.62 -5.96 -12.07
N GLY A 185 12.26 -6.33 -10.85
CA GLY A 185 11.93 -7.71 -10.49
C GLY A 185 10.75 -8.27 -11.28
N HIS A 186 9.71 -7.46 -11.47
CA HIS A 186 8.55 -7.86 -12.29
C HIS A 186 8.86 -7.95 -13.79
N LEU A 187 9.84 -7.20 -14.28
CA LEU A 187 10.31 -7.30 -15.66
C LEU A 187 11.24 -8.49 -15.91
N GLY A 188 11.61 -9.24 -14.87
CA GLY A 188 12.54 -10.35 -14.98
C GLY A 188 13.98 -9.91 -15.27
N GLU A 189 14.32 -8.65 -15.01
CA GLU A 189 15.63 -8.08 -15.25
C GLU A 189 16.53 -8.23 -14.01
N GLY A 190 17.55 -9.08 -14.11
CA GLY A 190 18.68 -9.08 -13.19
C GLY A 190 18.60 -10.10 -12.04
N ARG A 191 19.39 -9.83 -10.99
CA ARG A 191 19.42 -10.63 -9.75
C ARG A 191 18.16 -10.38 -8.93
N ASP A 192 17.88 -11.32 -8.03
CA ASP A 192 16.78 -11.17 -7.07
C ASP A 192 16.81 -9.75 -6.45
N PRO A 193 15.72 -8.97 -6.60
CA PRO A 193 15.67 -7.61 -6.06
C PRO A 193 15.94 -7.56 -4.57
N VAL A 194 15.53 -8.57 -3.81
CA VAL A 194 15.72 -8.67 -2.36
C VAL A 194 17.21 -8.77 -2.02
N GLU A 195 18.03 -9.48 -2.83
CA GLU A 195 19.48 -9.56 -2.63
C GLU A 195 20.20 -8.22 -2.83
N ARG A 196 19.61 -7.30 -3.58
CA ARG A 196 20.17 -5.95 -3.85
C ARG A 196 19.85 -4.93 -2.77
N LEU A 197 18.78 -5.14 -2.01
CA LEU A 197 18.30 -4.19 -1.00
C LEU A 197 19.37 -3.82 0.04
N PRO A 198 20.16 -4.75 0.60
CA PRO A 198 21.24 -4.42 1.54
C PRO A 198 22.28 -3.47 0.93
N ALA A 199 22.68 -3.67 -0.33
CA ALA A 199 23.67 -2.82 -0.98
C ALA A 199 23.15 -1.40 -1.23
N VAL A 200 21.87 -1.24 -1.54
CA VAL A 200 21.21 0.07 -1.67
C VAL A 200 21.24 0.81 -0.34
N VAL A 201 20.87 0.13 0.75
CA VAL A 201 20.88 0.72 2.10
C VAL A 201 22.30 1.08 2.52
N ASP A 202 23.28 0.21 2.30
CA ASP A 202 24.69 0.50 2.61
C ASP A 202 25.21 1.75 1.89
N THR A 203 24.82 1.91 0.62
CA THR A 203 25.20 3.07 -0.16
C THR A 203 24.57 4.35 0.39
N LEU A 204 23.30 4.30 0.74
CA LEU A 204 22.58 5.42 1.36
C LEU A 204 23.20 5.79 2.71
N ILE A 205 23.47 4.81 3.58
CA ILE A 205 24.08 5.02 4.90
C ILE A 205 25.45 5.70 4.77
N ARG A 206 26.29 5.26 3.82
CA ARG A 206 27.59 5.89 3.60
C ARG A 206 27.46 7.35 3.18
N GLY A 207 26.46 7.69 2.37
CA GLY A 207 26.15 9.07 1.99
C GLY A 207 25.56 9.91 3.13
N LEU A 208 24.87 9.27 4.07
CA LEU A 208 24.23 9.93 5.23
C LEU A 208 25.06 9.82 6.52
N ALA A 209 26.22 9.15 6.50
CA ALA A 209 27.09 9.04 7.66
C ALA A 209 27.59 10.44 8.09
N PRO A 210 27.66 10.73 9.40
CA PRO A 210 28.22 11.97 9.89
C PRO A 210 29.65 12.16 9.37
N GLN A 211 29.91 13.25 8.67
CA GLN A 211 31.27 13.55 8.22
C GLN A 211 32.12 13.84 9.45
N ARG A 212 33.15 13.02 9.68
CA ARG A 212 34.17 13.34 10.70
C ARG A 212 34.78 14.69 10.34
N ARG A 213 34.50 15.71 11.16
CA ARG A 213 35.28 16.97 11.06
C ARG A 213 36.75 16.60 11.19
N LYS A 214 37.53 16.79 10.11
CA LYS A 214 38.98 16.80 10.23
C LYS A 214 39.31 17.95 11.19
N ARG A 215 39.87 17.60 12.35
CA ARG A 215 40.49 18.59 13.25
C ARG A 215 41.78 19.15 12.62
#